data_d84c0cb1aa554602fb021f541ba7a912
#
_entry.id   d84c0cb1aa554602fb021f541ba7a912
#
_cell.length_a   1.000
_cell.length_b   1.000
_cell.length_c   1.000
_cell.angle_alpha   90.00
_cell.angle_beta   90.00
_cell.angle_gamma   90.00
#
_symmetry.space_group_name_H-M   'P 1'
#
loop_
_entity.id
_entity.type
_entity.pdbx_description
1 polymer ?
#
loop_
_entity_poly.entity_id
_entity_poly.type
_entity_poly.pdbx_seq_one_letter_code
_entity_poly.pdbx_strand_id
1 'polypeptide(L)'
;GYVYKGYRDDRTTIDGMYLKNKEEIILGNNPISQEVIIYMDKIMKYCHDNGIELTIFTSPIADCEMLNIKDYDNYLFQMREIVSEYQVPYYDFNLCKSEYLNLQDEKLWRDTNHLNFWGAEIFTHFLGEVNESAKKGEDVTKFFFDSYEQKKEMSSFLGGLRVMTLSDNSDEMTVSVDTIDNFKDKREVEYKVYLLDEEGNEESLIQDWGTQNIFVLNKKNGAEYAEIQARSGENIIKCKIALMD
;
A
#
# COMPACT_ATOMS: atom_id res chain seq x y z
N GLY A 1 -23.17 -1.92 3.94
CA GLY A 1 -23.79 -2.24 5.23
C GLY A 1 -23.14 -3.40 5.96
N TYR A 2 -23.48 -3.60 7.24
CA TYR A 2 -23.00 -4.72 8.04
C TYR A 2 -23.56 -6.04 7.46
N VAL A 3 -22.68 -6.91 6.98
CA VAL A 3 -23.14 -8.13 6.29
C VAL A 3 -23.13 -9.32 7.25
N TYR A 4 -22.02 -9.70 7.86
CA TYR A 4 -21.99 -10.83 8.79
C TYR A 4 -20.71 -10.80 9.65
N LYS A 5 -20.83 -10.92 10.97
CA LYS A 5 -19.70 -11.00 11.93
C LYS A 5 -18.60 -9.95 11.73
N GLY A 6 -18.98 -8.72 11.37
CA GLY A 6 -18.02 -7.63 11.14
C GLY A 6 -17.45 -7.56 9.73
N TYR A 7 -17.76 -8.49 8.83
CA TYR A 7 -17.33 -8.43 7.45
C TYR A 7 -18.07 -7.34 6.67
N ARG A 8 -17.35 -6.59 5.87
CA ARG A 8 -17.90 -5.59 4.94
C ARG A 8 -17.66 -6.06 3.51
N ASP A 9 -18.71 -6.35 2.77
CA ASP A 9 -18.65 -6.66 1.34
C ASP A 9 -18.47 -5.34 0.56
N ASP A 10 -17.22 -4.94 0.38
CA ASP A 10 -16.85 -3.76 -0.41
C ASP A 10 -16.16 -4.23 -1.69
N ARG A 11 -16.83 -4.02 -2.82
CA ARG A 11 -16.36 -4.42 -4.14
C ARG A 11 -15.78 -3.26 -4.94
N THR A 12 -15.56 -2.12 -4.31
CA THR A 12 -14.88 -0.99 -4.93
C THR A 12 -13.42 -1.35 -5.21
N THR A 13 -12.92 -0.93 -6.33
CA THR A 13 -11.48 -1.03 -6.68
C THR A 13 -10.92 0.38 -6.76
N ILE A 14 -9.70 0.58 -6.26
CA ILE A 14 -9.03 1.87 -6.40
C ILE A 14 -8.78 2.21 -7.87
N ASP A 15 -8.70 3.49 -8.16
CA ASP A 15 -8.47 4.03 -9.49
C ASP A 15 -7.01 4.46 -9.63
N GLY A 16 -6.12 3.47 -9.50
CA GLY A 16 -4.68 3.61 -9.54
C GLY A 16 -3.98 3.61 -8.16
N MET A 17 -2.72 3.26 -8.15
CA MET A 17 -1.86 3.25 -6.97
C MET A 17 -1.23 4.63 -6.78
N TYR A 18 -1.84 5.47 -5.94
CA TYR A 18 -1.29 6.80 -5.66
C TYR A 18 -1.58 7.29 -4.24
N LEU A 19 -0.73 8.22 -3.79
CA LEU A 19 -0.85 8.92 -2.52
C LEU A 19 -1.12 10.41 -2.80
N LYS A 20 -2.31 10.90 -2.45
CA LYS A 20 -2.68 12.32 -2.61
C LYS A 20 -2.37 13.08 -1.32
N ASN A 21 -1.53 14.12 -1.42
CA ASN A 21 -1.17 15.00 -0.31
C ASN A 21 -0.63 14.26 0.94
N LYS A 22 0.09 13.15 0.71
CA LYS A 22 0.74 12.38 1.78
C LYS A 22 2.24 12.57 1.71
N GLU A 23 2.83 13.00 2.82
CA GLU A 23 4.28 13.02 3.02
C GLU A 23 4.81 11.63 3.39
N GLU A 24 6.12 11.45 3.31
CA GLU A 24 6.77 10.24 3.80
C GLU A 24 6.59 10.10 5.30
N ILE A 25 6.32 8.88 5.74
CA ILE A 25 6.23 8.52 7.16
C ILE A 25 7.61 8.01 7.58
N ILE A 26 8.22 8.66 8.57
CA ILE A 26 9.50 8.22 9.12
C ILE A 26 9.23 7.57 10.46
N LEU A 27 9.48 6.27 10.56
CA LEU A 27 9.40 5.53 11.80
C LEU A 27 10.72 5.75 12.59
N GLY A 28 10.56 6.11 13.87
CA GLY A 28 11.73 6.19 14.76
C GLY A 28 12.19 4.80 15.21
N ASN A 29 13.16 4.78 16.13
CA ASN A 29 13.72 3.52 16.66
C ASN A 29 12.71 2.71 17.50
N ASN A 30 11.66 3.34 18.02
CA ASN A 30 10.61 2.70 18.82
C ASN A 30 9.24 3.10 18.27
N PRO A 31 8.83 2.59 17.11
CA PRO A 31 7.61 3.00 16.43
C PRO A 31 6.33 2.55 17.13
N ILE A 32 6.40 1.51 17.98
CA ILE A 32 5.26 1.00 18.74
C ILE A 32 5.20 1.69 20.11
N SER A 33 4.07 2.34 20.41
CA SER A 33 3.92 3.05 21.65
C SER A 33 3.91 2.11 22.86
N GLN A 34 4.39 2.60 23.99
CA GLN A 34 4.40 1.84 25.26
C GLN A 34 3.01 1.35 25.66
N GLU A 35 1.97 2.12 25.35
CA GLU A 35 0.59 1.72 25.63
C GLU A 35 0.19 0.47 24.82
N VAL A 36 0.50 0.45 23.53
CA VAL A 36 0.26 -0.73 22.66
C VAL A 36 1.01 -1.94 23.18
N ILE A 37 2.28 -1.80 23.56
CA ILE A 37 3.09 -2.88 24.12
C ILE A 37 2.43 -3.47 25.37
N ILE A 38 1.97 -2.61 26.31
CA ILE A 38 1.29 -3.06 27.54
C ILE A 38 0.00 -3.85 27.21
N TYR A 39 -0.78 -3.45 26.21
CA TYR A 39 -1.98 -4.18 25.86
C TYR A 39 -1.68 -5.49 25.12
N MET A 40 -0.69 -5.51 24.27
CA MET A 40 -0.21 -6.74 23.63
C MET A 40 0.27 -7.75 24.66
N ASP A 41 1.08 -7.32 25.63
CA ASP A 41 1.53 -8.17 26.76
C ASP A 41 0.34 -8.78 27.51
N LYS A 42 -0.67 -7.97 27.89
CA LYS A 42 -1.87 -8.49 28.54
C LYS A 42 -2.62 -9.53 27.73
N ILE A 43 -2.73 -9.33 26.42
CA ILE A 43 -3.41 -10.28 25.52
C ILE A 43 -2.61 -11.58 25.43
N MET A 44 -1.32 -11.49 25.17
CA MET A 44 -0.43 -12.66 25.06
C MET A 44 -0.40 -13.45 26.35
N LYS A 45 -0.25 -12.77 27.50
CA LYS A 45 -0.30 -13.38 28.82
C LYS A 45 -1.63 -14.08 29.08
N TYR A 46 -2.75 -13.42 28.78
CA TYR A 46 -4.08 -14.04 28.96
C TYR A 46 -4.24 -15.30 28.12
N CYS A 47 -3.84 -15.27 26.86
CA CYS A 47 -3.93 -16.44 25.98
C CYS A 47 -3.02 -17.58 26.49
N HIS A 48 -1.79 -17.27 26.86
CA HIS A 48 -0.84 -18.22 27.42
C HIS A 48 -1.40 -18.89 28.70
N ASP A 49 -1.84 -18.09 29.67
CA ASP A 49 -2.34 -18.59 30.97
C ASP A 49 -3.61 -19.46 30.83
N ASN A 50 -4.39 -19.27 29.76
CA ASN A 50 -5.62 -20.02 29.51
C ASN A 50 -5.49 -21.11 28.42
N GLY A 51 -4.28 -21.36 27.90
CA GLY A 51 -4.03 -22.37 26.87
C GLY A 51 -4.70 -22.06 25.54
N ILE A 52 -4.84 -20.76 25.20
CA ILE A 52 -5.43 -20.31 23.93
C ILE A 52 -4.30 -20.14 22.92
N GLU A 53 -4.41 -20.82 21.78
CA GLU A 53 -3.48 -20.62 20.67
C GLU A 53 -3.67 -19.22 20.10
N LEU A 54 -2.59 -18.43 20.09
CA LEU A 54 -2.57 -17.07 19.57
C LEU A 54 -1.58 -16.97 18.40
N THR A 55 -2.01 -16.34 17.32
CA THR A 55 -1.16 -15.90 16.21
C THR A 55 -1.37 -14.41 16.02
N ILE A 56 -0.29 -13.66 15.90
CA ILE A 56 -0.32 -12.22 15.64
C ILE A 56 0.17 -11.98 14.21
N PHE A 57 -0.46 -11.05 13.51
CA PHE A 57 0.00 -10.66 12.19
C PHE A 57 -0.22 -9.16 11.92
N THR A 58 0.61 -8.61 11.04
CA THR A 58 0.39 -7.30 10.44
C THR A 58 -0.34 -7.49 9.11
N SER A 59 -1.50 -6.86 8.98
CA SER A 59 -2.27 -6.87 7.74
C SER A 59 -1.50 -6.20 6.60
N PRO A 60 -1.65 -6.68 5.36
CA PRO A 60 -1.00 -6.05 4.23
C PRO A 60 -1.63 -4.68 3.92
N ILE A 61 -0.81 -3.77 3.43
CA ILE A 61 -1.19 -2.53 2.76
C ILE A 61 -0.56 -2.51 1.37
N ALA A 62 -1.04 -1.64 0.48
CA ALA A 62 -0.50 -1.55 -0.88
C ALA A 62 0.98 -1.13 -0.88
N ASP A 63 1.75 -1.64 -1.84
CA ASP A 63 3.20 -1.37 -1.91
C ASP A 63 3.53 0.13 -2.04
N CYS A 64 2.64 0.96 -2.60
CA CYS A 64 2.83 2.41 -2.63
C CYS A 64 2.83 3.03 -1.22
N GLU A 65 1.97 2.56 -0.31
CA GLU A 65 1.99 2.99 1.09
C GLU A 65 3.24 2.46 1.81
N MET A 66 3.60 1.20 1.57
CA MET A 66 4.80 0.61 2.18
C MET A 66 6.09 1.36 1.79
N LEU A 67 6.25 1.72 0.51
CA LEU A 67 7.40 2.50 0.03
C LEU A 67 7.43 3.93 0.60
N ASN A 68 6.26 4.45 1.02
CA ASN A 68 6.15 5.75 1.67
C ASN A 68 6.57 5.72 3.15
N ILE A 69 6.74 4.53 3.74
CA ILE A 69 7.18 4.35 5.13
C ILE A 69 8.69 4.09 5.14
N LYS A 70 9.45 4.99 5.78
CA LYS A 70 10.88 4.81 6.00
C LYS A 70 11.14 4.10 7.32
N ASP A 71 12.23 3.35 7.35
CA ASP A 71 12.70 2.62 8.55
C ASP A 71 11.69 1.57 9.05
N TYR A 72 10.93 0.95 8.12
CA TYR A 72 9.91 -0.04 8.46
C TYR A 72 10.47 -1.24 9.25
N ASP A 73 11.72 -1.62 9.00
CA ASP A 73 12.36 -2.72 9.71
C ASP A 73 12.53 -2.44 11.22
N ASN A 74 12.49 -1.17 11.67
CA ASN A 74 12.42 -0.85 13.10
C ASN A 74 11.10 -1.33 13.73
N TYR A 75 9.98 -1.18 13.02
CA TYR A 75 8.69 -1.72 13.45
C TYR A 75 8.72 -3.26 13.49
N LEU A 76 9.19 -3.87 12.43
CA LEU A 76 9.31 -5.32 12.31
C LEU A 76 10.17 -5.92 13.44
N PHE A 77 11.32 -5.30 13.72
CA PHE A 77 12.22 -5.72 14.79
C PHE A 77 11.54 -5.63 16.16
N GLN A 78 10.92 -4.49 16.48
CA GLN A 78 10.22 -4.27 17.74
C GLN A 78 9.03 -5.24 17.91
N MET A 79 8.26 -5.51 16.85
CA MET A 79 7.20 -6.52 16.88
C MET A 79 7.74 -7.91 17.21
N ARG A 80 8.82 -8.32 16.56
CA ARG A 80 9.46 -9.63 16.83
C ARG A 80 9.97 -9.75 18.26
N GLU A 81 10.54 -8.69 18.82
CA GLU A 81 10.95 -8.66 20.23
C GLU A 81 9.74 -8.84 21.16
N ILE A 82 8.67 -8.08 20.96
CA ILE A 82 7.46 -8.12 21.80
C ILE A 82 6.85 -9.54 21.83
N VAL A 83 6.68 -10.16 20.67
CA VAL A 83 6.01 -11.47 20.59
C VAL A 83 6.91 -12.63 21.06
N SER A 84 8.23 -12.44 21.04
CA SER A 84 9.21 -13.48 21.42
C SER A 84 9.11 -13.89 22.89
N GLU A 85 8.68 -12.98 23.78
CA GLU A 85 8.56 -13.24 25.22
C GLU A 85 7.59 -14.40 25.52
N TYR A 86 6.51 -14.52 24.74
CA TYR A 86 5.51 -15.59 24.87
C TYR A 86 5.60 -16.64 23.76
N GLN A 87 6.61 -16.57 22.92
CA GLN A 87 6.80 -17.46 21.75
C GLN A 87 5.58 -17.48 20.81
N VAL A 88 4.88 -16.34 20.70
CA VAL A 88 3.71 -16.20 19.83
C VAL A 88 4.17 -16.07 18.37
N PRO A 89 3.63 -16.89 17.44
CA PRO A 89 3.91 -16.71 16.01
C PRO A 89 3.48 -15.31 15.52
N TYR A 90 4.38 -14.68 14.76
CA TYR A 90 4.13 -13.37 14.15
C TYR A 90 4.44 -13.39 12.66
N TYR A 91 3.50 -12.95 11.86
CA TYR A 91 3.62 -12.86 10.39
C TYR A 91 3.33 -11.44 9.92
N ASP A 92 4.27 -10.85 9.19
CA ASP A 92 4.06 -9.56 8.55
C ASP A 92 3.74 -9.74 7.07
N PHE A 93 2.48 -9.56 6.69
CA PHE A 93 2.03 -9.76 5.32
C PHE A 93 2.47 -8.65 4.35
N ASN A 94 3.06 -7.56 4.85
CA ASN A 94 3.76 -6.60 4.00
C ASN A 94 5.07 -7.16 3.43
N LEU A 95 5.60 -8.22 4.04
CA LEU A 95 6.79 -8.94 3.59
C LEU A 95 6.49 -10.15 2.71
N CYS A 96 5.23 -10.41 2.38
CA CYS A 96 4.88 -11.55 1.54
C CYS A 96 5.48 -11.43 0.15
N LYS A 97 5.82 -12.59 -0.45
CA LYS A 97 6.26 -12.66 -1.83
C LYS A 97 5.07 -12.53 -2.78
N SER A 98 5.27 -11.84 -3.88
CA SER A 98 4.20 -11.48 -4.83
C SER A 98 3.51 -12.68 -5.49
N GLU A 99 4.16 -13.84 -5.54
CA GLU A 99 3.58 -15.10 -6.03
C GLU A 99 2.44 -15.63 -5.14
N TYR A 100 2.38 -15.21 -3.87
CA TYR A 100 1.30 -15.57 -2.94
C TYR A 100 0.28 -14.47 -2.78
N LEU A 101 0.73 -13.21 -2.71
CA LEU A 101 -0.14 -12.03 -2.64
C LEU A 101 0.56 -10.84 -3.28
N ASN A 102 0.07 -10.41 -4.45
CA ASN A 102 0.66 -9.27 -5.16
C ASN A 102 0.10 -7.94 -4.65
N LEU A 103 0.84 -7.28 -3.77
CA LEU A 103 0.44 -6.01 -3.14
C LEU A 103 0.44 -4.80 -4.12
N GLN A 104 0.86 -5.00 -5.38
CA GLN A 104 0.79 -4.02 -6.45
C GLN A 104 -0.47 -4.18 -7.33
N ASP A 105 -1.25 -5.24 -7.15
CA ASP A 105 -2.45 -5.46 -7.95
C ASP A 105 -3.60 -4.57 -7.46
N GLU A 106 -3.92 -3.52 -8.21
CA GLU A 106 -5.00 -2.58 -7.94
C GLU A 106 -6.36 -3.25 -7.67
N LYS A 107 -6.60 -4.40 -8.30
CA LYS A 107 -7.87 -5.14 -8.16
C LYS A 107 -8.12 -5.66 -6.75
N LEU A 108 -7.10 -5.73 -5.91
CA LEU A 108 -7.19 -6.23 -4.54
C LEU A 108 -7.56 -5.14 -3.53
N TRP A 109 -7.55 -3.88 -3.93
CA TRP A 109 -7.63 -2.76 -3.02
C TRP A 109 -8.90 -1.93 -3.20
N ARG A 110 -9.52 -1.55 -2.08
CA ARG A 110 -10.54 -0.50 -2.02
C ARG A 110 -9.90 0.89 -2.02
N ASP A 111 -8.86 1.03 -1.25
CA ASP A 111 -7.94 2.15 -1.15
C ASP A 111 -6.54 1.60 -0.78
N THR A 112 -5.53 2.45 -0.70
CA THR A 112 -4.14 1.99 -0.49
C THR A 112 -3.88 1.28 0.85
N ASN A 113 -4.83 1.33 1.79
CA ASN A 113 -4.70 0.73 3.13
C ASN A 113 -5.70 -0.40 3.40
N HIS A 114 -6.69 -0.62 2.54
CA HIS A 114 -7.74 -1.59 2.79
C HIS A 114 -7.96 -2.49 1.57
N LEU A 115 -7.89 -3.78 1.81
CA LEU A 115 -8.32 -4.77 0.83
C LEU A 115 -9.82 -4.61 0.54
N ASN A 116 -10.22 -4.80 -0.71
CA ASN A 116 -11.60 -4.96 -1.09
C ASN A 116 -12.06 -6.43 -0.88
N PHE A 117 -13.26 -6.78 -1.36
CA PHE A 117 -13.81 -8.13 -1.27
C PHE A 117 -12.83 -9.19 -1.83
N TRP A 118 -12.32 -9.00 -3.04
CA TRP A 118 -11.45 -9.98 -3.70
C TRP A 118 -10.08 -10.08 -3.03
N GLY A 119 -9.50 -8.94 -2.64
CA GLY A 119 -8.25 -8.90 -1.89
C GLY A 119 -8.38 -9.58 -0.54
N ALA A 120 -9.50 -9.37 0.17
CA ALA A 120 -9.76 -10.03 1.45
C ALA A 120 -9.95 -11.54 1.30
N GLU A 121 -10.58 -12.01 0.21
CA GLU A 121 -10.73 -13.43 -0.09
C GLU A 121 -9.36 -14.09 -0.31
N ILE A 122 -8.53 -13.53 -1.19
CA ILE A 122 -7.18 -14.03 -1.47
C ILE A 122 -6.33 -14.01 -0.20
N PHE A 123 -6.34 -12.89 0.54
CA PHE A 123 -5.60 -12.77 1.80
C PHE A 123 -6.04 -13.81 2.84
N THR A 124 -7.34 -14.05 2.99
CA THR A 124 -7.86 -15.04 3.94
C THR A 124 -7.41 -16.44 3.59
N HIS A 125 -7.41 -16.81 2.31
CA HIS A 125 -6.88 -18.10 1.85
C HIS A 125 -5.39 -18.23 2.15
N PHE A 126 -4.61 -17.19 1.83
CA PHE A 126 -3.18 -17.18 2.09
C PHE A 126 -2.85 -17.23 3.59
N LEU A 127 -3.55 -16.47 4.44
CA LEU A 127 -3.44 -16.56 5.89
C LEU A 127 -3.73 -17.99 6.40
N GLY A 128 -4.75 -18.63 5.83
CA GLY A 128 -5.08 -20.02 6.12
C GLY A 128 -3.94 -20.98 5.76
N GLU A 129 -3.35 -20.83 4.58
CA GLU A 129 -2.20 -21.63 4.13
C GLU A 129 -0.99 -21.48 5.05
N VAL A 130 -0.63 -20.24 5.43
CA VAL A 130 0.46 -19.97 6.37
C VAL A 130 0.21 -20.66 7.72
N ASN A 131 -1.01 -20.52 8.27
CA ASN A 131 -1.36 -21.14 9.55
C ASN A 131 -1.34 -22.68 9.49
N GLU A 132 -1.86 -23.27 8.41
CA GLU A 132 -1.83 -24.74 8.24
C GLU A 132 -0.40 -25.28 8.08
N SER A 133 0.45 -24.59 7.32
CA SER A 133 1.88 -24.94 7.20
C SER A 133 2.58 -24.87 8.56
N ALA A 134 2.35 -23.82 9.33
CA ALA A 134 2.91 -23.66 10.68
C ALA A 134 2.46 -24.78 11.62
N LYS A 135 1.17 -25.14 11.64
CA LYS A 135 0.63 -26.24 12.45
C LYS A 135 1.22 -27.60 12.10
N LYS A 136 1.58 -27.81 10.85
CA LYS A 136 2.27 -29.02 10.39
C LYS A 136 3.77 -29.01 10.67
N GLY A 137 4.32 -27.93 11.21
CA GLY A 137 5.76 -27.75 11.42
C GLY A 137 6.55 -27.55 10.14
N GLU A 138 5.89 -27.15 9.05
CA GLU A 138 6.54 -26.80 7.79
C GLU A 138 7.23 -25.43 7.91
N ASP A 139 8.27 -25.23 7.09
CA ASP A 139 8.94 -23.94 6.99
C ASP A 139 8.04 -22.88 6.33
N VAL A 140 7.63 -21.89 7.11
CA VAL A 140 6.80 -20.76 6.64
C VAL A 140 7.62 -19.59 6.10
N THR A 141 8.95 -19.60 6.25
CA THR A 141 9.82 -18.54 5.71
C THR A 141 9.78 -18.50 4.19
N LYS A 142 9.40 -19.60 3.54
CA LYS A 142 9.18 -19.66 2.09
C LYS A 142 8.20 -18.62 1.57
N PHE A 143 7.24 -18.18 2.39
CA PHE A 143 6.17 -17.23 2.02
C PHE A 143 6.60 -15.77 2.11
N PHE A 144 7.64 -15.46 2.89
CA PHE A 144 8.00 -14.10 3.26
C PHE A 144 9.46 -13.77 2.95
N PHE A 145 9.75 -12.49 2.86
CA PHE A 145 11.09 -11.94 2.99
C PHE A 145 11.43 -11.78 4.49
N ASP A 146 12.71 -11.82 4.84
CA ASP A 146 13.16 -11.67 6.23
C ASP A 146 13.03 -10.22 6.75
N SER A 147 13.12 -9.25 5.84
CA SER A 147 13.03 -7.82 6.15
C SER A 147 12.43 -7.05 4.96
N TYR A 148 12.02 -5.81 5.21
CA TYR A 148 11.52 -4.96 4.14
C TYR A 148 12.66 -4.49 3.21
N GLU A 149 13.85 -4.27 3.76
CA GLU A 149 15.04 -3.99 2.94
C GLU A 149 15.34 -5.15 1.99
N GLN A 150 15.29 -6.41 2.47
CA GLN A 150 15.46 -7.58 1.61
C GLN A 150 14.40 -7.62 0.50
N LYS A 151 13.12 -7.36 0.82
CA LYS A 151 12.05 -7.28 -0.18
C LYS A 151 12.38 -6.24 -1.25
N LYS A 152 12.82 -5.04 -0.85
CA LYS A 152 13.22 -3.97 -1.78
C LYS A 152 14.45 -4.35 -2.62
N GLU A 153 15.40 -5.07 -2.05
CA GLU A 153 16.61 -5.50 -2.77
C GLU A 153 16.35 -6.59 -3.79
N MET A 154 15.45 -7.52 -3.48
CA MET A 154 15.16 -8.68 -4.32
C MET A 154 14.09 -8.40 -5.39
N SER A 155 13.33 -7.31 -5.24
CA SER A 155 12.33 -6.88 -6.19
C SER A 155 12.59 -5.43 -6.63
N SER A 156 12.27 -5.11 -7.89
CA SER A 156 12.42 -3.76 -8.44
C SER A 156 11.11 -3.38 -9.13
N PHE A 157 10.39 -2.44 -8.55
CA PHE A 157 9.06 -2.08 -9.02
C PHE A 157 8.74 -0.61 -8.84
N LEU A 158 7.83 -0.15 -9.68
CA LEU A 158 7.18 1.16 -9.58
C LEU A 158 5.90 0.96 -8.77
N GLY A 159 5.90 1.38 -7.51
CA GLY A 159 4.82 1.08 -6.56
C GLY A 159 3.60 1.99 -6.69
N GLY A 160 3.80 3.23 -7.20
CA GLY A 160 2.70 4.18 -7.30
C GLY A 160 3.15 5.59 -7.67
N LEU A 161 2.22 6.53 -7.56
CA LEU A 161 2.46 7.96 -7.74
C LEU A 161 2.23 8.72 -6.43
N ARG A 162 3.07 9.72 -6.16
CA ARG A 162 2.80 10.75 -5.15
C ARG A 162 2.30 11.99 -5.87
N VAL A 163 1.09 12.42 -5.55
CA VAL A 163 0.47 13.62 -6.12
C VAL A 163 0.30 14.65 -5.01
N MET A 164 1.01 15.77 -5.12
CA MET A 164 0.95 16.86 -4.16
C MET A 164 0.27 18.06 -4.79
N THR A 165 -0.82 18.52 -4.17
CA THR A 165 -1.51 19.75 -4.59
C THR A 165 -0.71 20.96 -4.14
N LEU A 166 -0.18 21.73 -5.08
CA LEU A 166 0.59 22.95 -4.84
C LEU A 166 -0.32 24.16 -4.70
N SER A 167 -1.38 24.23 -5.51
CA SER A 167 -2.42 25.24 -5.42
C SER A 167 -3.74 24.68 -5.95
N ASP A 168 -4.84 25.17 -5.42
CA ASP A 168 -6.20 24.80 -5.84
C ASP A 168 -7.13 25.99 -5.70
N ASN A 169 -7.83 26.33 -6.80
CA ASN A 169 -8.83 27.40 -6.85
C ASN A 169 -10.00 27.00 -7.77
N SER A 170 -10.95 27.90 -7.98
CA SER A 170 -12.15 27.63 -8.79
C SER A 170 -11.86 27.29 -10.26
N ASP A 171 -10.74 27.73 -10.79
CA ASP A 171 -10.44 27.66 -12.22
C ASP A 171 -9.40 26.59 -12.57
N GLU A 172 -8.47 26.33 -11.66
CA GLU A 172 -7.34 25.43 -11.89
C GLU A 172 -6.81 24.81 -10.62
N MET A 173 -6.23 23.62 -10.76
CA MET A 173 -5.44 22.93 -9.73
C MET A 173 -4.01 22.74 -10.25
N THR A 174 -3.01 23.11 -9.46
CA THR A 174 -1.61 22.80 -9.78
C THR A 174 -1.14 21.65 -8.91
N VAL A 175 -0.58 20.63 -9.54
CA VAL A 175 -0.06 19.45 -8.84
C VAL A 175 1.39 19.20 -9.22
N SER A 176 2.18 18.69 -8.27
CA SER A 176 3.43 18.00 -8.57
C SER A 176 3.24 16.51 -8.44
N VAL A 177 3.91 15.75 -9.29
CA VAL A 177 3.82 14.30 -9.35
C VAL A 177 5.21 13.68 -9.29
N ASP A 178 5.42 12.76 -8.36
CA ASP A 178 6.63 11.97 -8.26
C ASP A 178 6.30 10.49 -8.26
N THR A 179 7.22 9.65 -8.70
CA THR A 179 7.09 8.20 -8.57
C THR A 179 7.41 7.73 -7.17
N ILE A 180 6.70 6.70 -6.73
CA ILE A 180 7.02 5.94 -5.54
C ILE A 180 7.57 4.59 -6.00
N ASP A 181 8.87 4.41 -5.91
CA ASP A 181 9.56 3.24 -6.44
C ASP A 181 10.74 2.79 -5.56
N ASN A 182 11.29 1.62 -5.84
CA ASN A 182 12.49 1.10 -5.18
C ASN A 182 13.64 0.81 -6.16
N PHE A 183 13.67 1.49 -7.29
CA PHE A 183 14.76 1.33 -8.23
C PHE A 183 16.10 1.75 -7.62
N LYS A 184 17.12 0.89 -7.75
CA LYS A 184 18.48 1.16 -7.24
C LYS A 184 19.16 2.30 -8.00
N ASP A 185 18.90 2.38 -9.30
CA ASP A 185 19.44 3.40 -10.18
C ASP A 185 18.38 4.45 -10.47
N LYS A 186 18.83 5.72 -10.47
CA LYS A 186 17.98 6.83 -10.90
C LYS A 186 17.60 6.62 -12.37
N ARG A 187 16.33 6.36 -12.61
CA ARG A 187 15.78 6.19 -13.96
C ARG A 187 15.09 7.46 -14.40
N GLU A 188 15.10 7.68 -15.70
CA GLU A 188 14.28 8.72 -16.28
C GLU A 188 12.81 8.28 -16.22
N VAL A 189 11.98 9.19 -15.72
CA VAL A 189 10.53 9.00 -15.63
C VAL A 189 9.88 10.01 -16.57
N GLU A 190 8.98 9.53 -17.40
CA GLU A 190 8.16 10.37 -18.27
C GLU A 190 6.71 10.30 -17.78
N TYR A 191 6.02 11.42 -17.90
CA TYR A 191 4.64 11.59 -17.50
C TYR A 191 3.77 11.94 -18.71
N LYS A 192 2.54 11.44 -18.70
CA LYS A 192 1.48 11.80 -19.64
C LYS A 192 0.23 12.16 -18.86
N VAL A 193 -0.44 13.25 -19.22
CA VAL A 193 -1.58 13.78 -18.45
C VAL A 193 -2.72 14.17 -19.37
N TYR A 194 -3.90 13.66 -19.05
CA TYR A 194 -5.17 13.96 -19.72
C TYR A 194 -6.15 14.59 -18.75
N LEU A 195 -7.05 15.42 -19.26
CA LEU A 195 -8.29 15.77 -18.59
C LEU A 195 -9.41 14.87 -19.11
N LEU A 196 -10.27 14.44 -18.20
CA LEU A 196 -11.38 13.53 -18.49
C LEU A 196 -12.70 14.16 -18.05
N ASP A 197 -13.78 13.85 -18.79
CA ASP A 197 -15.15 14.17 -18.39
C ASP A 197 -15.67 13.23 -17.28
N GLU A 198 -16.94 13.40 -16.87
CA GLU A 198 -17.62 12.56 -15.86
C GLU A 198 -17.68 11.08 -16.31
N GLU A 199 -17.79 10.82 -17.60
CA GLU A 199 -17.87 9.48 -18.17
C GLU A 199 -16.48 8.83 -18.35
N GLY A 200 -15.39 9.60 -18.13
CA GLY A 200 -14.01 9.16 -18.29
C GLY A 200 -13.48 9.25 -19.72
N ASN A 201 -14.16 9.99 -20.61
CA ASN A 201 -13.66 10.25 -21.95
C ASN A 201 -12.60 11.36 -21.93
N GLU A 202 -11.61 11.24 -22.81
CA GLU A 202 -10.55 12.24 -22.94
C GLU A 202 -11.12 13.55 -23.52
N GLU A 203 -11.06 14.64 -22.74
CA GLU A 203 -11.41 15.98 -23.18
C GLU A 203 -10.22 16.74 -23.74
N SER A 204 -9.06 16.64 -23.07
CA SER A 204 -7.84 17.30 -23.54
C SER A 204 -6.57 16.64 -23.03
N LEU A 205 -5.56 16.64 -23.87
CA LEU A 205 -4.19 16.24 -23.54
C LEU A 205 -3.46 17.47 -22.97
N ILE A 206 -3.00 17.38 -21.72
CA ILE A 206 -2.20 18.41 -21.07
C ILE A 206 -0.74 18.23 -21.40
N GLN A 207 -0.24 16.99 -21.33
CA GLN A 207 1.13 16.62 -21.69
C GLN A 207 1.14 15.22 -22.32
N ASP A 208 1.78 15.09 -23.48
CA ASP A 208 2.22 13.80 -23.96
C ASP A 208 3.53 13.40 -23.26
N TRP A 209 3.99 12.20 -23.43
CA TRP A 209 5.16 11.67 -22.73
C TRP A 209 6.33 12.68 -22.67
N GLY A 210 6.69 13.06 -21.46
CA GLY A 210 7.75 14.03 -21.17
C GLY A 210 8.16 14.04 -19.71
N THR A 211 9.26 14.67 -19.39
CA THR A 211 9.88 14.64 -18.06
C THR A 211 9.37 15.71 -17.09
N GLN A 212 8.50 16.62 -17.55
CA GLN A 212 7.87 17.61 -16.66
C GLN A 212 6.94 16.89 -15.70
N ASN A 213 7.01 17.23 -14.42
CA ASN A 213 6.25 16.60 -13.34
C ASN A 213 5.40 17.60 -12.54
N ILE A 214 5.25 18.84 -13.02
CA ILE A 214 4.33 19.83 -12.44
C ILE A 214 3.32 20.20 -13.51
N PHE A 215 2.05 20.07 -13.17
CA PHE A 215 0.93 20.25 -14.12
C PHE A 215 -0.08 21.25 -13.58
N VAL A 216 -0.55 22.13 -14.49
CA VAL A 216 -1.70 23.00 -14.25
C VAL A 216 -2.91 22.34 -14.92
N LEU A 217 -3.84 21.89 -14.08
CA LEU A 217 -5.06 21.17 -14.47
C LEU A 217 -6.22 22.16 -14.46
N ASN A 218 -6.75 22.48 -15.64
CA ASN A 218 -7.84 23.43 -15.78
C ASN A 218 -9.18 22.77 -15.46
N LYS A 219 -9.95 23.35 -14.54
CA LYS A 219 -11.27 22.88 -14.10
C LYS A 219 -12.42 23.38 -15.00
N LYS A 220 -12.11 24.22 -15.97
CA LYS A 220 -13.09 24.75 -16.94
C LYS A 220 -13.34 23.70 -18.02
N ASN A 221 -14.48 23.84 -18.70
CA ASN A 221 -14.90 23.02 -19.84
C ASN A 221 -15.41 21.59 -19.50
N GLY A 222 -15.89 21.34 -18.29
CA GLY A 222 -16.53 20.07 -17.96
C GLY A 222 -15.57 18.95 -17.56
N ALA A 223 -14.26 19.23 -17.46
CA ALA A 223 -13.31 18.25 -16.94
C ALA A 223 -13.55 18.01 -15.45
N GLU A 224 -13.80 16.77 -15.09
CA GLU A 224 -14.04 16.37 -13.70
C GLU A 224 -12.84 15.63 -13.09
N TYR A 225 -12.02 15.02 -13.93
CA TYR A 225 -10.87 14.24 -13.51
C TYR A 225 -9.63 14.58 -14.33
N ALA A 226 -8.46 14.28 -13.77
CA ALA A 226 -7.22 14.16 -14.52
C ALA A 226 -6.68 12.73 -14.39
N GLU A 227 -6.37 12.08 -15.50
CA GLU A 227 -5.58 10.85 -15.50
C GLU A 227 -4.11 11.22 -15.69
N ILE A 228 -3.29 10.78 -14.75
CA ILE A 228 -1.83 10.94 -14.76
C ILE A 228 -1.21 9.57 -14.94
N GLN A 229 -0.42 9.42 -15.98
CA GLN A 229 0.37 8.24 -16.25
C GLN A 229 1.85 8.57 -16.04
N ALA A 230 2.60 7.64 -15.46
CA ALA A 230 4.05 7.70 -15.41
C ALA A 230 4.65 6.42 -15.96
N ARG A 231 5.76 6.53 -16.68
CA ARG A 231 6.51 5.37 -17.16
C ARG A 231 7.99 5.47 -16.83
N SER A 232 8.58 4.31 -16.54
CA SER A 232 10.02 4.14 -16.40
C SER A 232 10.41 2.82 -17.11
N GLY A 233 10.98 2.94 -18.31
CA GLY A 233 11.17 1.80 -19.20
C GLY A 233 9.83 1.19 -19.62
N GLU A 234 9.64 -0.10 -19.36
CA GLU A 234 8.40 -0.84 -19.68
C GLU A 234 7.35 -0.73 -18.56
N ASN A 235 7.72 -0.23 -17.37
CA ASN A 235 6.81 -0.10 -16.25
C ASN A 235 5.95 1.16 -16.44
N ILE A 236 4.64 0.97 -16.48
CA ILE A 236 3.66 2.06 -16.57
C ILE A 236 2.70 1.93 -15.39
N ILE A 237 2.49 3.04 -14.70
CA ILE A 237 1.45 3.19 -13.68
C ILE A 237 0.59 4.39 -14.01
N LYS A 238 -0.61 4.41 -13.46
CA LYS A 238 -1.53 5.53 -13.63
C LYS A 238 -2.33 5.79 -12.36
N CYS A 239 -2.87 6.97 -12.26
CA CYS A 239 -3.89 7.33 -11.29
C CYS A 239 -4.89 8.30 -11.90
N LYS A 240 -6.08 8.32 -11.32
CA LYS A 240 -7.13 9.27 -11.65
C LYS A 240 -7.42 10.11 -10.42
N ILE A 241 -7.34 11.43 -10.56
CA ILE A 241 -7.61 12.37 -9.49
C ILE A 241 -8.83 13.24 -9.82
N ALA A 242 -9.71 13.45 -8.84
CA ALA A 242 -10.82 14.39 -9.00
C ALA A 242 -10.29 15.82 -9.01
N LEU A 243 -10.84 16.66 -9.90
CA LEU A 243 -10.54 18.08 -10.00
C LEU A 243 -11.49 18.94 -9.16
N MET A 244 -12.69 18.41 -8.86
CA MET A 244 -13.69 19.03 -8.01
C MET A 244 -13.98 18.10 -6.83
N ASP A 245 -14.12 18.70 -5.64
CA ASP A 245 -14.52 17.99 -4.41
C ASP A 245 -16.04 17.92 -4.29
#